data_b2820a7e75fac5bb46d99a879e294c40
#
_entry.id   b2820a7e75fac5bb46d99a879e294c40
#
_cell.length_a   1.000
_cell.length_b   1.000
_cell.length_c   1.000
_cell.angle_alpha   90.00
_cell.angle_beta   90.00
_cell.angle_gamma   90.00
#
_symmetry.space_group_name_H-M   'P 1'
#
loop_
_entity.id
_entity.type
_entity.pdbx_description
1 polymer ?
#
loop_
_entity_poly.entity_id
_entity_poly.type
_entity_poly.pdbx_seq_one_letter_code
_entity_poly.pdbx_strand_id
1 'polypeptide(L)'
;MGPEIRFEQVTRRFGAVTAVDAADLTIAPGSFVALVGESGSGKSTLLRAINRLDEGATRGGRVTIGGEDTTATPLTALRRRIGYVFQSIGLFPHMTVAANVAIGRRVRGETLGEAEIAALLEQVGLPANFAQRTPRELSGGQAQRVGIARALAIEPQILLLDEPFAALDPITRDALGKTVRALHKARGLTTILVTHDMAEAMLLADRVIVLAAGKIVADASPAQLAAGRGGAEAEALVAVPREQARRIAELGG
;
A
#
# COMPACT_ATOMS: atom_id res chain seq x y z
N MET A 1 10.78 -11.48 -9.10
CA MET A 1 10.71 -10.02 -8.95
C MET A 1 9.34 -9.56 -9.47
N GLY A 2 8.65 -8.69 -8.74
CA GLY A 2 7.34 -8.16 -9.12
C GLY A 2 7.40 -7.42 -10.45
N PRO A 3 6.28 -7.35 -11.22
CA PRO A 3 6.24 -6.75 -12.54
C PRO A 3 6.31 -5.21 -12.50
N GLU A 4 6.63 -4.59 -13.66
CA GLU A 4 6.41 -3.16 -13.90
C GLU A 4 4.92 -2.84 -13.83
N ILE A 5 4.60 -1.63 -13.34
CA ILE A 5 3.25 -1.05 -13.44
C ILE A 5 3.37 0.29 -14.14
N ARG A 6 2.59 0.49 -15.21
CA ARG A 6 2.61 1.75 -15.97
C ARG A 6 1.22 2.33 -16.06
N PHE A 7 1.13 3.62 -15.81
CA PHE A 7 -0.03 4.47 -16.01
C PHE A 7 0.25 5.36 -17.22
N GLU A 8 -0.67 5.38 -18.18
CA GLU A 8 -0.59 6.18 -19.39
C GLU A 8 -1.85 7.04 -19.50
N GLN A 9 -1.71 8.35 -19.27
CA GLN A 9 -2.79 9.34 -19.30
C GLN A 9 -4.03 8.93 -18.47
N VAL A 10 -3.78 8.31 -17.31
CA VAL A 10 -4.85 7.76 -16.49
C VAL A 10 -5.70 8.86 -15.89
N THR A 11 -6.98 8.85 -16.23
CA THR A 11 -7.99 9.78 -15.69
C THR A 11 -9.09 8.99 -14.99
N ARG A 12 -9.55 9.50 -13.84
CA ARG A 12 -10.68 8.93 -13.07
C ARG A 12 -11.60 10.04 -12.61
N ARG A 13 -12.89 9.96 -13.02
CA ARG A 13 -13.90 10.95 -12.67
C ARG A 13 -15.09 10.27 -11.99
N PHE A 14 -15.55 10.89 -10.91
CA PHE A 14 -16.76 10.51 -10.17
C PHE A 14 -17.77 11.66 -10.27
N GLY A 15 -18.75 11.53 -11.17
CA GLY A 15 -19.64 12.64 -11.51
C GLY A 15 -18.85 13.85 -12.02
N ALA A 16 -18.98 14.99 -11.35
CA ALA A 16 -18.28 16.24 -11.70
C ALA A 16 -16.83 16.31 -11.16
N VAL A 17 -16.43 15.38 -10.27
CA VAL A 17 -15.12 15.42 -9.61
C VAL A 17 -14.11 14.62 -10.41
N THR A 18 -13.02 15.26 -10.84
CA THR A 18 -11.85 14.58 -11.41
C THR A 18 -10.89 14.23 -10.27
N ALA A 19 -10.89 12.96 -9.85
CA ALA A 19 -10.06 12.48 -8.75
C ALA A 19 -8.61 12.17 -9.18
N VAL A 20 -8.41 11.80 -10.45
CA VAL A 20 -7.09 11.63 -11.09
C VAL A 20 -7.17 12.22 -12.48
N ASP A 21 -6.23 13.08 -12.83
CA ASP A 21 -6.20 13.84 -14.09
C ASP A 21 -4.93 13.54 -14.88
N ALA A 22 -5.10 12.77 -15.97
CA ALA A 22 -4.06 12.44 -16.96
C ALA A 22 -2.71 12.00 -16.33
N ALA A 23 -2.76 11.11 -15.33
CA ALA A 23 -1.56 10.65 -14.64
C ALA A 23 -0.70 9.76 -15.55
N ASP A 24 0.57 10.15 -15.72
CA ASP A 24 1.63 9.34 -16.34
C ASP A 24 2.64 8.94 -15.27
N LEU A 25 2.83 7.63 -15.07
CA LEU A 25 3.74 7.11 -14.07
C LEU A 25 4.21 5.71 -14.45
N THR A 26 5.51 5.47 -14.35
CA THR A 26 6.08 4.11 -14.45
C THR A 26 6.67 3.71 -13.11
N ILE A 27 6.23 2.58 -12.58
CA ILE A 27 6.75 1.94 -11.36
C ILE A 27 7.60 0.76 -11.80
N ALA A 28 8.90 0.84 -11.51
CA ALA A 28 9.85 -0.19 -11.93
C ALA A 28 9.58 -1.54 -11.24
N PRO A 29 9.93 -2.66 -11.88
CA PRO A 29 9.86 -3.99 -11.30
C PRO A 29 10.56 -4.07 -9.95
N GLY A 30 9.89 -4.64 -8.93
CA GLY A 30 10.49 -4.85 -7.61
C GLY A 30 10.81 -3.58 -6.82
N SER A 31 10.26 -2.40 -7.19
CA SER A 31 10.44 -1.16 -6.42
C SER A 31 9.37 -1.00 -5.35
N PHE A 32 9.73 -0.28 -4.29
CA PHE A 32 8.80 0.20 -3.26
C PHE A 32 8.52 1.68 -3.49
N VAL A 33 7.31 2.03 -3.89
CA VAL A 33 6.90 3.40 -4.19
C VAL A 33 5.88 3.88 -3.17
N ALA A 34 6.04 5.10 -2.64
CA ALA A 34 5.03 5.75 -1.83
C ALA A 34 4.27 6.80 -2.65
N LEU A 35 2.94 6.81 -2.53
CA LEU A 35 2.05 7.87 -3.02
C LEU A 35 1.66 8.74 -1.83
N VAL A 36 2.05 10.01 -1.83
CA VAL A 36 1.80 10.97 -0.74
C VAL A 36 1.02 12.18 -1.24
N GLY A 37 0.45 12.94 -0.32
CA GLY A 37 -0.33 14.14 -0.60
C GLY A 37 -1.50 14.29 0.36
N GLU A 38 -2.20 15.42 0.31
CA GLU A 38 -3.34 15.71 1.16
C GLU A 38 -4.51 14.72 0.98
N SER A 39 -5.44 14.70 1.93
CA SER A 39 -6.68 13.95 1.79
C SER A 39 -7.44 14.45 0.55
N GLY A 40 -7.98 13.52 -0.24
CA GLY A 40 -8.68 13.86 -1.48
C GLY A 40 -7.78 14.15 -2.69
N SER A 41 -6.45 14.09 -2.59
CA SER A 41 -5.53 14.34 -3.72
C SER A 41 -5.53 13.28 -4.82
N GLY A 42 -6.27 12.17 -4.67
CA GLY A 42 -6.40 11.13 -5.68
C GLY A 42 -5.55 9.86 -5.46
N LYS A 43 -4.75 9.78 -4.39
CA LYS A 43 -3.84 8.65 -4.09
C LYS A 43 -4.51 7.28 -4.11
N SER A 44 -5.53 7.10 -3.29
CA SER A 44 -6.26 5.83 -3.21
C SER A 44 -7.00 5.51 -4.51
N THR A 45 -7.46 6.52 -5.25
CA THR A 45 -8.08 6.35 -6.58
C THR A 45 -7.05 5.85 -7.59
N LEU A 46 -5.85 6.43 -7.61
CA LEU A 46 -4.75 5.98 -8.47
C LEU A 46 -4.32 4.55 -8.09
N LEU A 47 -4.20 4.24 -6.80
CA LEU A 47 -3.89 2.90 -6.31
C LEU A 47 -4.94 1.88 -6.77
N ARG A 48 -6.23 2.21 -6.61
CA ARG A 48 -7.36 1.33 -6.98
C ARG A 48 -7.51 1.13 -8.47
N ALA A 49 -6.99 2.03 -9.31
CA ALA A 49 -6.98 1.85 -10.76
C ALA A 49 -6.16 0.62 -11.19
N ILE A 50 -5.14 0.21 -10.43
CA ILE A 50 -4.27 -0.93 -10.74
C ILE A 50 -5.06 -2.25 -10.73
N ASN A 51 -5.91 -2.45 -9.72
CA ASN A 51 -6.70 -3.68 -9.54
C ASN A 51 -8.18 -3.51 -9.92
N ARG A 52 -8.50 -2.38 -10.58
CA ARG A 52 -9.84 -2.04 -11.06
C ARG A 52 -10.88 -2.05 -9.93
N LEU A 53 -10.52 -1.52 -8.74
CA LEU A 53 -11.43 -1.27 -7.61
C LEU A 53 -11.98 0.18 -7.61
N ASP A 54 -11.85 0.88 -8.71
CA ASP A 54 -12.36 2.23 -8.98
C ASP A 54 -13.78 2.18 -9.57
N GLU A 55 -14.68 1.44 -8.91
CA GLU A 55 -16.07 1.28 -9.34
C GLU A 55 -16.80 2.62 -9.36
N GLY A 56 -17.66 2.82 -10.38
CA GLY A 56 -18.39 4.09 -10.57
C GLY A 56 -17.57 5.21 -11.21
N ALA A 57 -16.27 5.07 -11.40
CA ALA A 57 -15.46 6.06 -12.10
C ALA A 57 -15.63 5.97 -13.63
N THR A 58 -15.79 7.13 -14.28
CA THR A 58 -15.49 7.24 -15.72
C THR A 58 -13.99 7.15 -15.89
N ARG A 59 -13.54 6.21 -16.75
CA ARG A 59 -12.13 5.86 -16.93
C ARG A 59 -11.58 6.43 -18.22
N GLY A 60 -10.41 7.09 -18.15
CA GLY A 60 -9.59 7.46 -19.29
C GLY A 60 -8.19 6.91 -19.11
N GLY A 61 -7.42 6.82 -20.20
CA GLY A 61 -6.07 6.30 -20.19
C GLY A 61 -6.00 4.79 -19.96
N ARG A 62 -4.77 4.29 -19.70
CA ARG A 62 -4.48 2.86 -19.61
C ARG A 62 -3.57 2.55 -18.42
N VAL A 63 -3.80 1.42 -17.76
CA VAL A 63 -2.89 0.84 -16.77
C VAL A 63 -2.41 -0.51 -17.28
N THR A 64 -1.08 -0.71 -17.31
CA THR A 64 -0.49 -2.00 -17.69
C THR A 64 0.32 -2.58 -16.54
N ILE A 65 0.36 -3.92 -16.46
CA ILE A 65 1.16 -4.69 -15.50
C ILE A 65 2.01 -5.68 -16.29
N GLY A 66 3.34 -5.51 -16.25
CA GLY A 66 4.25 -6.34 -17.05
C GLY A 66 3.99 -6.22 -18.55
N GLY A 67 3.53 -5.05 -19.02
CA GLY A 67 3.16 -4.78 -20.41
C GLY A 67 1.74 -5.19 -20.80
N GLU A 68 1.02 -5.96 -19.98
CA GLU A 68 -0.37 -6.37 -20.24
C GLU A 68 -1.35 -5.30 -19.74
N ASP A 69 -2.32 -4.92 -20.60
CA ASP A 69 -3.40 -4.01 -20.20
C ASP A 69 -4.29 -4.68 -19.15
N THR A 70 -4.51 -3.99 -18.03
CA THR A 70 -5.35 -4.50 -16.94
C THR A 70 -6.81 -4.71 -17.37
N THR A 71 -7.28 -4.01 -18.41
CA THR A 71 -8.65 -4.16 -18.94
C THR A 71 -8.82 -5.40 -19.82
N ALA A 72 -7.74 -5.87 -20.44
CA ALA A 72 -7.72 -7.10 -21.23
C ALA A 72 -7.67 -8.37 -20.36
N THR A 73 -7.21 -8.23 -19.10
CA THR A 73 -7.14 -9.35 -18.17
C THR A 73 -8.47 -9.54 -17.43
N PRO A 74 -9.00 -10.78 -17.32
CA PRO A 74 -10.16 -11.05 -16.47
C PRO A 74 -9.92 -10.59 -15.02
N LEU A 75 -10.91 -9.93 -14.40
CA LEU A 75 -10.79 -9.33 -13.05
C LEU A 75 -10.26 -10.30 -11.99
N THR A 76 -10.73 -11.54 -12.03
CA THR A 76 -10.29 -12.57 -11.08
C THR A 76 -8.83 -12.94 -11.27
N ALA A 77 -8.34 -13.04 -12.51
CA ALA A 77 -6.94 -13.31 -12.83
C ALA A 77 -6.04 -12.13 -12.42
N LEU A 78 -6.47 -10.90 -12.72
CA LEU A 78 -5.77 -9.69 -12.32
C LEU A 78 -5.61 -9.62 -10.79
N ARG A 79 -6.72 -9.73 -10.04
CA ARG A 79 -6.73 -9.59 -8.58
C ARG A 79 -6.01 -10.74 -7.85
N ARG A 80 -5.87 -11.91 -8.48
CA ARG A 80 -5.08 -13.04 -7.95
C ARG A 80 -3.57 -12.74 -7.85
N ARG A 81 -3.05 -11.80 -8.64
CA ARG A 81 -1.64 -11.39 -8.67
C ARG A 81 -1.33 -10.25 -7.69
N ILE A 82 -2.37 -9.67 -7.06
CA ILE A 82 -2.29 -8.42 -6.30
C ILE A 82 -2.77 -8.65 -4.86
N GLY A 83 -1.87 -8.49 -3.90
CA GLY A 83 -2.23 -8.37 -2.49
C GLY A 83 -2.70 -6.94 -2.21
N TYR A 84 -3.86 -6.79 -1.60
CA TYR A 84 -4.40 -5.48 -1.25
C TYR A 84 -4.68 -5.39 0.25
N VAL A 85 -4.13 -4.37 0.89
CA VAL A 85 -4.40 -4.02 2.28
C VAL A 85 -5.22 -2.75 2.31
N PHE A 86 -6.45 -2.85 2.80
CA PHE A 86 -7.40 -1.73 2.86
C PHE A 86 -7.12 -0.83 4.06
N GLN A 87 -7.44 0.44 3.94
CA GLN A 87 -7.43 1.42 5.03
C GLN A 87 -8.30 0.96 6.21
N SER A 88 -9.51 0.49 5.94
CA SER A 88 -10.38 -0.14 6.92
C SER A 88 -10.14 -1.64 6.91
N ILE A 89 -9.15 -2.14 7.55
CA ILE A 89 -8.65 -3.54 7.61
C ILE A 89 -9.55 -4.61 6.95
N GLY A 90 -10.88 -4.49 7.09
CA GLY A 90 -11.89 -5.31 6.41
C GLY A 90 -11.76 -6.80 6.71
N LEU A 91 -11.43 -7.17 7.96
CA LEU A 91 -11.51 -8.56 8.41
C LEU A 91 -12.97 -8.97 8.55
N PHE A 92 -13.26 -10.22 8.20
CA PHE A 92 -14.59 -10.81 8.41
C PHE A 92 -14.78 -11.10 9.91
N PRO A 93 -15.68 -10.40 10.62
CA PRO A 93 -15.76 -10.44 12.07
C PRO A 93 -16.27 -11.79 12.62
N HIS A 94 -16.92 -12.59 11.79
CA HIS A 94 -17.47 -13.92 12.11
C HIS A 94 -16.50 -15.06 11.78
N MET A 95 -15.32 -14.75 11.26
CA MET A 95 -14.28 -15.71 10.91
C MET A 95 -13.11 -15.61 11.89
N THR A 96 -12.43 -16.71 12.12
CA THR A 96 -11.15 -16.72 12.84
C THR A 96 -10.06 -16.00 12.05
N VAL A 97 -8.95 -15.66 12.68
CA VAL A 97 -7.74 -15.13 12.03
C VAL A 97 -7.27 -16.07 10.93
N ALA A 98 -7.19 -17.38 11.20
CA ALA A 98 -6.83 -18.39 10.21
C ALA A 98 -7.74 -18.33 8.97
N ALA A 99 -9.05 -18.28 9.18
CA ALA A 99 -10.03 -18.21 8.10
C ALA A 99 -9.94 -16.90 7.31
N ASN A 100 -9.67 -15.77 7.99
CA ASN A 100 -9.43 -14.48 7.33
C ASN A 100 -8.16 -14.51 6.47
N VAL A 101 -7.06 -15.08 6.96
CA VAL A 101 -5.80 -15.21 6.20
C VAL A 101 -6.01 -16.10 4.98
N ALA A 102 -6.70 -17.23 5.15
CA ALA A 102 -6.89 -18.21 4.09
C ALA A 102 -7.94 -17.83 3.03
N ILE A 103 -8.76 -16.78 3.24
CA ILE A 103 -9.93 -16.51 2.39
C ILE A 103 -9.59 -16.35 0.91
N GLY A 104 -8.47 -15.68 0.59
CA GLY A 104 -8.05 -15.47 -0.80
C GLY A 104 -7.69 -16.78 -1.51
N ARG A 105 -7.08 -17.73 -0.81
CA ARG A 105 -6.78 -19.09 -1.31
C ARG A 105 -8.07 -19.92 -1.44
N ARG A 106 -8.96 -19.86 -0.44
CA ARG A 106 -10.25 -20.58 -0.49
C ARG A 106 -11.11 -20.18 -1.69
N VAL A 107 -11.13 -18.90 -2.05
CA VAL A 107 -11.85 -18.42 -3.27
C VAL A 107 -11.25 -19.02 -4.55
N ARG A 108 -10.00 -19.49 -4.52
CA ARG A 108 -9.34 -20.21 -5.62
C ARG A 108 -9.58 -21.72 -5.57
N GLY A 109 -10.29 -22.24 -4.56
CA GLY A 109 -10.41 -23.67 -4.31
C GLY A 109 -9.16 -24.31 -3.66
N GLU A 110 -8.26 -23.48 -3.14
CA GLU A 110 -7.02 -23.91 -2.50
C GLU A 110 -7.19 -23.90 -0.96
N THR A 111 -6.48 -24.77 -0.26
CA THR A 111 -6.48 -24.84 1.19
C THR A 111 -5.10 -24.48 1.72
N LEU A 112 -5.04 -23.63 2.74
CA LEU A 112 -3.82 -23.41 3.53
C LEU A 112 -3.81 -24.34 4.74
N GLY A 113 -2.72 -25.04 4.95
CA GLY A 113 -2.48 -25.85 6.14
C GLY A 113 -2.19 -24.98 7.37
N GLU A 114 -2.32 -25.57 8.57
CA GLU A 114 -2.03 -24.88 9.83
C GLU A 114 -0.59 -24.33 9.88
N ALA A 115 0.37 -25.09 9.39
CA ALA A 115 1.78 -24.66 9.34
C ALA A 115 2.00 -23.47 8.43
N GLU A 116 1.31 -23.38 7.27
CA GLU A 116 1.40 -22.24 6.35
C GLU A 116 0.76 -20.98 6.97
N ILE A 117 -0.36 -21.14 7.67
CA ILE A 117 -1.03 -20.05 8.39
C ILE A 117 -0.12 -19.54 9.52
N ALA A 118 0.47 -20.45 10.31
CA ALA A 118 1.41 -20.08 11.37
C ALA A 118 2.61 -19.30 10.81
N ALA A 119 3.22 -19.76 9.72
CA ALA A 119 4.34 -19.09 9.07
C ALA A 119 3.95 -17.69 8.53
N LEU A 120 2.74 -17.52 7.98
CA LEU A 120 2.24 -16.22 7.53
C LEU A 120 2.02 -15.26 8.71
N LEU A 121 1.51 -15.73 9.84
CA LEU A 121 1.35 -14.93 11.06
C LEU A 121 2.71 -14.52 11.65
N GLU A 122 3.67 -15.42 11.72
CA GLU A 122 5.02 -15.15 12.18
C GLU A 122 5.73 -14.10 11.31
N GLN A 123 5.57 -14.16 9.98
CA GLN A 123 6.12 -13.17 9.05
C GLN A 123 5.63 -11.73 9.33
N VAL A 124 4.45 -11.57 9.90
CA VAL A 124 3.91 -10.27 10.30
C VAL A 124 4.09 -10.00 11.81
N GLY A 125 4.86 -10.82 12.51
CA GLY A 125 5.16 -10.68 13.93
C GLY A 125 3.97 -11.00 14.85
N LEU A 126 3.13 -11.96 14.45
CA LEU A 126 2.06 -12.51 15.28
C LEU A 126 2.36 -13.97 15.65
N PRO A 127 2.22 -14.38 16.92
CA PRO A 127 2.35 -15.79 17.32
C PRO A 127 1.31 -16.68 16.63
N ALA A 128 1.68 -17.95 16.35
CA ALA A 128 0.81 -18.91 15.67
C ALA A 128 -0.53 -19.15 16.41
N ASN A 129 -0.57 -19.03 17.73
CA ASN A 129 -1.79 -19.20 18.54
C ASN A 129 -2.86 -18.13 18.27
N PHE A 130 -2.52 -17.05 17.56
CA PHE A 130 -3.50 -16.06 17.09
C PHE A 130 -4.46 -16.64 16.03
N ALA A 131 -4.08 -17.71 15.36
CA ALA A 131 -4.87 -18.36 14.31
C ALA A 131 -6.34 -18.63 14.70
N GLN A 132 -6.58 -18.99 15.96
CA GLN A 132 -7.90 -19.35 16.49
C GLN A 132 -8.70 -18.14 16.98
N ARG A 133 -8.08 -16.96 17.15
CA ARG A 133 -8.77 -15.75 17.60
C ARG A 133 -9.72 -15.22 16.54
N THR A 134 -10.70 -14.44 16.99
CA THR A 134 -11.58 -13.65 16.13
C THR A 134 -11.07 -12.21 16.04
N PRO A 135 -11.45 -11.41 15.02
CA PRO A 135 -11.06 -10.01 14.92
C PRO A 135 -11.40 -9.14 16.13
N ARG A 136 -12.45 -9.50 16.89
CA ARG A 136 -12.85 -8.77 18.12
C ARG A 136 -11.85 -8.93 19.28
N GLU A 137 -11.03 -9.96 19.23
CA GLU A 137 -10.01 -10.26 20.25
C GLU A 137 -8.63 -9.66 19.91
N LEU A 138 -8.57 -8.85 18.85
CA LEU A 138 -7.34 -8.24 18.36
C LEU A 138 -7.30 -6.74 18.66
N SER A 139 -6.11 -6.23 19.00
CA SER A 139 -5.86 -4.79 18.92
C SER A 139 -5.87 -4.31 17.46
N GLY A 140 -6.02 -3.00 17.22
CA GLY A 140 -5.96 -2.43 15.88
C GLY A 140 -4.69 -2.82 15.12
N GLY A 141 -3.52 -2.76 15.78
CA GLY A 141 -2.26 -3.16 15.17
C GLY A 141 -2.17 -4.67 14.87
N GLN A 142 -2.74 -5.52 15.73
CA GLN A 142 -2.82 -6.96 15.48
C GLN A 142 -3.75 -7.26 14.30
N ALA A 143 -4.90 -6.62 14.23
CA ALA A 143 -5.84 -6.77 13.11
C ALA A 143 -5.20 -6.29 11.78
N GLN A 144 -4.41 -5.21 11.81
CA GLN A 144 -3.67 -4.73 10.63
C GLN A 144 -2.63 -5.76 10.16
N ARG A 145 -1.88 -6.38 11.08
CA ARG A 145 -0.93 -7.46 10.77
C ARG A 145 -1.63 -8.66 10.12
N VAL A 146 -2.82 -9.04 10.61
CA VAL A 146 -3.65 -10.08 9.98
C VAL A 146 -4.09 -9.67 8.57
N GLY A 147 -4.44 -8.40 8.35
CA GLY A 147 -4.75 -7.87 7.02
C GLY A 147 -3.59 -8.00 6.02
N ILE A 148 -2.37 -7.74 6.48
CA ILE A 148 -1.15 -7.92 5.68
C ILE A 148 -0.89 -9.42 5.43
N ALA A 149 -1.00 -10.28 6.45
CA ALA A 149 -0.86 -11.74 6.29
C ALA A 149 -1.85 -12.29 5.25
N ARG A 150 -3.12 -11.83 5.29
CA ARG A 150 -4.15 -12.16 4.29
C ARG A 150 -3.74 -11.74 2.88
N ALA A 151 -3.20 -10.53 2.73
CA ALA A 151 -2.73 -10.04 1.42
C ALA A 151 -1.54 -10.86 0.89
N LEU A 152 -0.67 -11.34 1.76
CA LEU A 152 0.49 -12.16 1.42
C LEU A 152 0.16 -13.65 1.18
N ALA A 153 -0.94 -14.14 1.74
CA ALA A 153 -1.36 -15.54 1.65
C ALA A 153 -1.62 -16.01 0.22
N ILE A 154 -1.99 -15.08 -0.67
CA ILE A 154 -2.22 -15.38 -2.09
C ILE A 154 -0.94 -15.41 -2.92
N GLU A 155 0.24 -15.25 -2.31
CA GLU A 155 1.55 -15.14 -2.97
C GLU A 155 1.57 -14.09 -4.08
N PRO A 156 1.27 -12.83 -3.75
CA PRO A 156 1.13 -11.78 -4.75
C PRO A 156 2.48 -11.44 -5.38
N GLN A 157 2.45 -10.88 -6.59
CA GLN A 157 3.60 -10.24 -7.24
C GLN A 157 3.62 -8.72 -6.95
N ILE A 158 2.46 -8.16 -6.65
CA ILE A 158 2.24 -6.74 -6.36
C ILE A 158 1.57 -6.62 -4.99
N LEU A 159 2.05 -5.69 -4.15
CA LEU A 159 1.45 -5.38 -2.86
C LEU A 159 0.97 -3.93 -2.85
N LEU A 160 -0.34 -3.73 -2.72
CA LEU A 160 -0.99 -2.43 -2.62
C LEU A 160 -1.43 -2.18 -1.18
N LEU A 161 -0.98 -1.07 -0.61
CA LEU A 161 -1.19 -0.68 0.79
C LEU A 161 -1.90 0.68 0.82
N ASP A 162 -3.17 0.70 1.19
CA ASP A 162 -3.98 1.93 1.26
C ASP A 162 -4.05 2.40 2.72
N GLU A 163 -3.21 3.35 3.10
CA GLU A 163 -3.04 3.89 4.46
C GLU A 163 -2.95 2.81 5.57
N PRO A 164 -2.07 1.82 5.43
CA PRO A 164 -2.07 0.64 6.30
C PRO A 164 -1.66 0.93 7.74
N PHE A 165 -1.10 2.10 8.02
CA PHE A 165 -0.54 2.43 9.33
C PHE A 165 -1.29 3.57 10.05
N ALA A 166 -2.32 4.17 9.43
CA ALA A 166 -2.97 5.39 9.91
C ALA A 166 -3.57 5.28 11.33
N ALA A 167 -4.06 4.10 11.71
CA ALA A 167 -4.71 3.87 13.01
C ALA A 167 -3.76 3.30 14.09
N LEU A 168 -2.43 3.29 13.84
CA LEU A 168 -1.46 2.68 14.75
C LEU A 168 -0.74 3.73 15.60
N ASP A 169 -0.38 3.33 16.84
CA ASP A 169 0.57 4.08 17.65
C ASP A 169 1.96 4.13 16.99
N PRO A 170 2.82 5.11 17.33
CA PRO A 170 4.10 5.30 16.66
C PRO A 170 5.05 4.10 16.73
N ILE A 171 5.07 3.35 17.84
CA ILE A 171 5.95 2.19 18.04
C ILE A 171 5.50 1.03 17.14
N THR A 172 4.21 0.72 17.17
CA THR A 172 3.62 -0.34 16.34
C THR A 172 3.74 0.00 14.84
N ARG A 173 3.57 1.27 14.48
CA ARG A 173 3.71 1.78 13.11
C ARG A 173 5.11 1.55 12.57
N ASP A 174 6.14 1.98 13.29
CA ASP A 174 7.55 1.81 12.89
C ASP A 174 7.90 0.32 12.74
N ALA A 175 7.54 -0.51 13.74
CA ALA A 175 7.80 -1.93 13.70
C ALA A 175 7.12 -2.63 12.51
N LEU A 176 5.85 -2.28 12.22
CA LEU A 176 5.11 -2.85 11.10
C LEU A 176 5.63 -2.36 9.75
N GLY A 177 6.03 -1.09 9.64
CA GLY A 177 6.66 -0.53 8.46
C GLY A 177 7.95 -1.27 8.10
N LYS A 178 8.83 -1.50 9.09
CA LYS A 178 10.05 -2.31 8.93
C LYS A 178 9.74 -3.74 8.48
N THR A 179 8.72 -4.35 9.07
CA THR A 179 8.25 -5.70 8.69
C THR A 179 7.81 -5.72 7.23
N VAL A 180 6.97 -4.78 6.80
CA VAL A 180 6.50 -4.67 5.41
C VAL A 180 7.67 -4.46 4.44
N ARG A 181 8.64 -3.62 4.81
CA ARG A 181 9.84 -3.39 3.99
C ARG A 181 10.69 -4.65 3.86
N ALA A 182 10.86 -5.40 4.95
CA ALA A 182 11.58 -6.69 4.93
C ALA A 182 10.89 -7.73 4.04
N LEU A 183 9.55 -7.85 4.15
CA LEU A 183 8.73 -8.74 3.33
C LEU A 183 8.78 -8.38 1.84
N HIS A 184 8.71 -7.07 1.52
CA HIS A 184 8.88 -6.58 0.16
C HIS A 184 10.21 -7.07 -0.45
N LYS A 185 11.33 -6.88 0.27
CA LYS A 185 12.65 -7.31 -0.18
C LYS A 185 12.75 -8.84 -0.31
N ALA A 186 12.33 -9.58 0.71
CA ALA A 186 12.42 -11.03 0.76
C ALA A 186 11.63 -11.72 -0.37
N ARG A 187 10.47 -11.15 -0.74
CA ARG A 187 9.59 -11.70 -1.78
C ARG A 187 9.78 -11.05 -3.16
N GLY A 188 10.61 -10.01 -3.26
CA GLY A 188 10.85 -9.27 -4.50
C GLY A 188 9.59 -8.64 -5.08
N LEU A 189 8.72 -8.08 -4.22
CA LEU A 189 7.43 -7.51 -4.63
C LEU A 189 7.60 -6.17 -5.34
N THR A 190 6.67 -5.81 -6.24
CA THR A 190 6.43 -4.41 -6.56
C THR A 190 5.40 -3.88 -5.57
N THR A 191 5.78 -2.89 -4.74
CA THR A 191 4.95 -2.41 -3.62
C THR A 191 4.58 -0.95 -3.81
N ILE A 192 3.31 -0.62 -3.59
CA ILE A 192 2.83 0.76 -3.59
C ILE A 192 2.14 1.02 -2.25
N LEU A 193 2.63 2.04 -1.55
CA LEU A 193 2.13 2.52 -0.26
C LEU A 193 1.44 3.87 -0.48
N VAL A 194 0.17 3.96 -0.14
CA VAL A 194 -0.51 5.24 0.04
C VAL A 194 -0.39 5.65 1.50
N THR A 195 0.11 6.84 1.74
CA THR A 195 0.16 7.44 3.08
C THR A 195 0.03 8.96 2.98
N HIS A 196 -0.44 9.59 4.04
CA HIS A 196 -0.36 11.04 4.24
C HIS A 196 0.85 11.45 5.09
N ASP A 197 1.60 10.48 5.60
CA ASP A 197 2.79 10.71 6.43
C ASP A 197 4.06 10.68 5.55
N MET A 198 4.68 11.86 5.37
CA MET A 198 5.90 11.99 4.58
C MET A 198 7.09 11.27 5.23
N ALA A 199 7.14 11.17 6.57
CA ALA A 199 8.21 10.43 7.24
C ALA A 199 8.14 8.93 6.94
N GLU A 200 6.94 8.34 6.97
CA GLU A 200 6.72 6.95 6.53
C GLU A 200 7.21 6.74 5.09
N ALA A 201 6.80 7.62 4.17
CA ALA A 201 7.18 7.54 2.78
C ALA A 201 8.71 7.57 2.60
N MET A 202 9.37 8.52 3.25
CA MET A 202 10.83 8.68 3.16
C MET A 202 11.61 7.53 3.80
N LEU A 203 11.09 6.91 4.85
CA LEU A 203 11.76 5.80 5.55
C LEU A 203 11.56 4.44 4.87
N LEU A 204 10.43 4.24 4.21
CA LEU A 204 10.06 2.94 3.67
C LEU A 204 10.26 2.80 2.16
N ALA A 205 10.05 3.86 1.38
CA ALA A 205 10.04 3.79 -0.07
C ALA A 205 11.41 4.04 -0.71
N ASP A 206 11.60 3.49 -1.90
CA ASP A 206 12.75 3.81 -2.78
C ASP A 206 12.47 5.11 -3.56
N ARG A 207 11.19 5.43 -3.78
CA ARG A 207 10.71 6.56 -4.58
C ARG A 207 9.39 7.07 -4.01
N VAL A 208 9.23 8.37 -3.98
CA VAL A 208 8.06 9.07 -3.45
C VAL A 208 7.42 9.89 -4.56
N ILE A 209 6.14 9.66 -4.78
CA ILE A 209 5.30 10.37 -5.76
C ILE A 209 4.35 11.26 -4.98
N VAL A 210 4.37 12.55 -5.25
CA VAL A 210 3.46 13.51 -4.60
C VAL A 210 2.28 13.78 -5.52
N LEU A 211 1.07 13.61 -4.99
CA LEU A 211 -0.17 13.97 -5.67
C LEU A 211 -0.80 15.20 -5.03
N ALA A 212 -1.22 16.15 -5.86
CA ALA A 212 -2.02 17.29 -5.47
C ALA A 212 -3.15 17.51 -6.50
N ALA A 213 -4.37 17.70 -6.05
CA ALA A 213 -5.56 17.96 -6.89
C ALA A 213 -5.67 17.00 -8.11
N GLY A 214 -5.42 15.71 -7.88
CA GLY A 214 -5.52 14.68 -8.92
C GLY A 214 -4.32 14.55 -9.85
N LYS A 215 -3.29 15.38 -9.69
CA LYS A 215 -2.09 15.41 -10.56
C LYS A 215 -0.85 14.94 -9.80
N ILE A 216 0.08 14.33 -10.52
CA ILE A 216 1.43 14.06 -10.01
C ILE A 216 2.20 15.37 -10.11
N VAL A 217 2.64 15.92 -8.97
CA VAL A 217 3.35 17.20 -8.87
C VAL A 217 4.83 17.03 -8.51
N ALA A 218 5.20 15.86 -7.95
CA ALA A 218 6.61 15.51 -7.73
C ALA A 218 6.83 14.01 -7.83
N ASP A 219 8.04 13.65 -8.20
CA ASP A 219 8.52 12.29 -8.38
C ASP A 219 10.02 12.26 -8.06
N ALA A 220 10.37 11.78 -6.87
CA ALA A 220 11.74 11.89 -6.37
C ALA A 220 12.10 10.77 -5.42
N SER A 221 13.41 10.51 -5.27
CA SER A 221 13.89 9.63 -4.20
C SER A 221 13.85 10.34 -2.83
N PRO A 222 13.79 9.60 -1.71
CA PRO A 222 13.90 10.17 -0.37
C PRO A 222 15.12 11.09 -0.20
N ALA A 223 16.26 10.74 -0.79
CA ALA A 223 17.48 11.55 -0.73
C ALA A 223 17.32 12.88 -1.47
N GLN A 224 16.64 12.89 -2.63
CA GLN A 224 16.35 14.12 -3.37
C GLN A 224 15.40 15.04 -2.61
N LEU A 225 14.35 14.45 -1.97
CA LEU A 225 13.41 15.18 -1.12
C LEU A 225 14.11 15.76 0.12
N ALA A 226 14.97 15.00 0.78
CA ALA A 226 15.76 15.48 1.91
C ALA A 226 16.70 16.62 1.52
N ALA A 227 17.18 16.65 0.27
CA ALA A 227 18.03 17.71 -0.28
C ALA A 227 17.24 18.90 -0.86
N GLY A 228 15.91 18.95 -0.72
CA GLY A 228 15.07 20.04 -1.22
C GLY A 228 14.85 20.04 -2.73
N ARG A 229 14.88 18.89 -3.39
CA ARG A 229 14.77 18.76 -4.85
C ARG A 229 13.44 18.16 -5.31
N GLY A 230 12.37 18.40 -4.54
CA GLY A 230 11.05 17.81 -4.83
C GLY A 230 10.03 18.79 -5.44
N GLY A 231 10.37 20.08 -5.60
CA GLY A 231 9.42 21.13 -5.95
C GLY A 231 8.63 21.65 -4.73
N ALA A 232 7.84 22.71 -4.92
CA ALA A 232 7.20 23.44 -3.82
C ALA A 232 6.24 22.60 -2.99
N GLU A 233 5.40 21.77 -3.62
CA GLU A 233 4.43 20.92 -2.94
C GLU A 233 5.11 19.81 -2.12
N ALA A 234 6.17 19.22 -2.65
CA ALA A 234 6.94 18.22 -1.92
C ALA A 234 7.72 18.85 -0.76
N GLU A 235 8.30 20.02 -0.96
CA GLU A 235 8.97 20.80 0.08
C GLU A 235 8.04 21.10 1.26
N ALA A 236 6.82 21.54 1.00
CA ALA A 236 5.82 21.82 2.04
C ALA A 236 5.54 20.58 2.89
N LEU A 237 5.44 19.39 2.27
CA LEU A 237 5.22 18.13 2.97
C LEU A 237 6.44 17.64 3.76
N VAL A 238 7.65 17.86 3.23
CA VAL A 238 8.91 17.49 3.90
C VAL A 238 9.26 18.46 5.04
N ALA A 239 8.84 19.71 4.96
CA ALA A 239 9.11 20.73 5.96
C ALA A 239 8.58 20.33 7.36
N VAL A 240 7.41 19.70 7.41
CA VAL A 240 6.76 19.29 8.67
C VAL A 240 7.61 18.28 9.46
N PRO A 241 7.97 17.10 8.94
CA PRO A 241 8.79 16.14 9.68
C PRO A 241 10.20 16.68 9.97
N ARG A 242 10.77 17.50 9.09
CA ARG A 242 12.08 18.15 9.30
C ARG A 242 12.04 19.09 10.49
N GLU A 243 11.04 19.96 10.59
CA GLU A 243 10.84 20.89 11.68
C GLU A 243 10.57 20.17 13.00
N GLN A 244 9.76 19.09 12.99
CA GLN A 244 9.54 18.25 14.16
C GLN A 244 10.83 17.62 14.67
N ALA A 245 11.64 17.05 13.77
CA ALA A 245 12.93 16.45 14.13
C ALA A 245 13.89 17.49 14.72
N ARG A 246 13.94 18.71 14.14
CA ARG A 246 14.75 19.82 14.66
C ARG A 246 14.33 20.20 16.08
N ARG A 247 13.03 20.42 16.33
CA ARG A 247 12.51 20.77 17.65
C ARG A 247 12.78 19.69 18.69
N ILE A 248 12.66 18.42 18.33
CA ILE A 248 12.98 17.31 19.25
C ILE A 248 14.47 17.32 19.59
N ALA A 249 15.36 17.54 18.61
CA ALA A 249 16.80 17.62 18.85
C ALA A 249 17.17 18.80 19.78
N GLU A 250 16.51 19.96 19.64
CA GLU A 250 16.68 21.12 20.48
C GLU A 250 16.24 20.90 21.96
N LEU A 251 15.32 19.97 22.22
CA LEU A 251 14.86 19.61 23.56
C LEU A 251 15.84 18.68 24.30
N GLY A 252 16.75 18.02 23.58
CA GLY A 252 17.72 17.06 24.13
C GLY A 252 19.13 17.61 24.32
N GLY A 253 19.37 18.88 23.98
CA GLY A 253 20.64 19.61 24.17
C GLY A 253 20.52 20.69 25.20
#